data_2a1a23495687ad5d73bbeca61e31a0f1
#
_entry.id   2a1a23495687ad5d73bbeca61e31a0f1
#
_cell.length_a   1.000
_cell.length_b   1.000
_cell.length_c   1.000
_cell.angle_alpha   90.00
_cell.angle_beta   90.00
_cell.angle_gamma   90.00
#
_symmetry.space_group_name_H-M   'P 1'
#
loop_
_entity.id
_entity.type
_entity.pdbx_description
1 polymer ?
#
loop_
_entity_poly.entity_id
_entity_poly.type
_entity_poly.pdbx_seq_one_letter_code
_entity_poly.pdbx_strand_id
1 'polypeptide(L)'
;MTDIFQKRSLGNRFKQPTTDHEETGQSEQEERGIEPQERVTQAEMTDMRIDHEDHRESTHRINIFYPLPSHIHCKSTKKAGTLCRLRRKYYFCNMKERINWIDWGKALAVCSVVFCHLPQSQEWFYYRYLQALTMVVFFFISGYLKKDRGSDKENWKKYWHGLIIPYLIYNAVVYPYWLAKYYMLNGGLPQLTTALKPVFGALLFEHENAFCEPLNGPLWYLPAILIMHVIIDLCRKTKHQHRIMITLCIISFFVYAANKYWYFAPNLTPMGLMRNLPYYYLGYAFGQYHLYRAVNPMRDMICCVSCLAVSILLFAWHLHAFYTGQHLLHIVLFYPANIGFLFGVLYGCKVLDSIKLSFVTNLSIGTLVIIGLHVVLVTTANFALEHLLHLNSCICYQWYEALPTALLIIAILYPIIMVGKRHFPVLIGR
;
A
#
# COMPACT_ATOMS: atom_id res chain seq x y z
N MET A 1 8.15 15.93 -2.36
CA MET A 1 9.41 16.13 -1.62
C MET A 1 10.57 15.33 -2.21
N THR A 2 10.38 14.11 -2.61
CA THR A 2 11.41 13.30 -3.31
C THR A 2 11.87 13.91 -4.64
N ASP A 3 10.98 14.56 -5.41
CA ASP A 3 11.32 15.14 -6.71
C ASP A 3 12.10 16.46 -6.63
N ILE A 4 11.99 17.21 -5.53
CA ILE A 4 12.79 18.43 -5.33
C ILE A 4 14.27 18.09 -5.11
N PHE A 5 14.56 16.97 -4.45
CA PHE A 5 15.93 16.47 -4.30
C PHE A 5 16.46 15.88 -5.62
N GLN A 6 15.62 15.24 -6.43
CA GLN A 6 15.99 14.68 -7.72
C GLN A 6 16.33 15.77 -8.77
N LYS A 7 15.58 16.88 -8.81
CA LYS A 7 15.86 17.99 -9.74
C LYS A 7 17.19 18.72 -9.48
N ARG A 8 17.63 18.83 -8.20
CA ARG A 8 18.95 19.42 -7.90
C ARG A 8 20.13 18.52 -8.23
N SER A 9 19.96 17.19 -8.17
CA SER A 9 21.02 16.23 -8.54
C SER A 9 21.22 16.09 -10.06
N LEU A 10 20.20 16.33 -10.86
CA LEU A 10 20.27 16.23 -12.33
C LEU A 10 20.72 17.54 -13.02
N GLY A 11 20.65 18.69 -12.32
CA GLY A 11 20.99 19.99 -12.89
C GLY A 11 22.49 20.26 -13.09
N ASN A 12 23.39 19.44 -12.55
CA ASN A 12 24.84 19.72 -12.56
C ASN A 12 25.69 18.75 -13.40
N ARG A 13 25.12 17.92 -14.27
CA ARG A 13 25.92 16.94 -15.04
C ARG A 13 25.78 17.01 -16.57
N PHE A 14 25.33 18.09 -17.16
CA PHE A 14 25.44 18.24 -18.62
C PHE A 14 25.80 19.67 -18.99
N LYS A 15 27.10 19.99 -18.92
CA LYS A 15 27.78 20.92 -19.81
C LYS A 15 28.90 20.14 -20.50
N GLN A 16 28.66 19.70 -21.72
CA GLN A 16 29.70 19.36 -22.70
C GLN A 16 29.71 20.42 -23.77
N PRO A 17 30.88 20.76 -24.31
CA PRO A 17 31.05 21.87 -25.22
C PRO A 17 30.60 21.51 -26.63
N THR A 18 29.98 22.50 -27.27
CA THR A 18 29.68 22.56 -28.70
C THR A 18 30.98 22.59 -29.47
N THR A 19 31.15 21.70 -30.46
CA THR A 19 32.01 21.90 -31.60
C THR A 19 31.11 21.87 -32.83
N ASP A 20 31.14 23.01 -33.53
CA ASP A 20 30.57 23.22 -34.85
C ASP A 20 31.29 22.34 -35.85
N HIS A 21 30.55 21.69 -36.76
CA HIS A 21 30.93 21.47 -38.14
C HIS A 21 29.69 21.39 -39.02
N GLU A 22 29.60 22.38 -39.94
CA GLU A 22 28.78 22.36 -41.14
C GLU A 22 29.24 21.25 -42.09
N GLU A 23 28.28 20.68 -42.83
CA GLU A 23 28.31 20.52 -44.30
C GLU A 23 27.11 19.68 -44.76
N THR A 24 26.25 20.30 -45.50
CA THR A 24 25.77 20.15 -46.90
C THR A 24 25.66 18.73 -47.48
N GLY A 25 24.49 18.43 -48.04
CA GLY A 25 24.39 17.59 -49.25
C GLY A 25 23.16 16.70 -49.40
N GLN A 26 22.14 17.22 -50.04
CA GLN A 26 21.32 16.65 -51.15
C GLN A 26 20.82 15.20 -51.10
N SER A 27 19.49 15.07 -51.09
CA SER A 27 18.62 14.47 -52.13
C SER A 27 18.85 13.03 -52.56
N GLU A 28 17.84 12.20 -52.46
CA GLU A 28 17.12 11.63 -53.61
C GLU A 28 15.91 10.78 -53.21
N GLN A 29 14.88 10.98 -53.99
CA GLN A 29 13.62 10.21 -54.02
C GLN A 29 13.89 8.83 -54.63
N GLU A 30 13.15 7.82 -54.24
CA GLU A 30 12.51 6.90 -55.20
C GLU A 30 11.32 6.18 -54.62
N GLU A 31 10.26 6.25 -55.39
CA GLU A 31 8.96 5.59 -55.28
C GLU A 31 9.01 4.14 -55.68
N ARG A 32 7.88 3.49 -55.44
CA ARG A 32 7.25 2.28 -56.01
C ARG A 32 7.20 1.15 -54.99
N GLY A 33 6.06 0.52 -54.67
CA GLY A 33 4.80 0.42 -55.39
C GLY A 33 4.35 -1.05 -55.31
N ILE A 34 3.02 -1.24 -55.17
CA ILE A 34 2.27 -2.46 -55.54
C ILE A 34 1.98 -3.46 -54.41
N GLU A 35 0.72 -3.43 -53.96
CA GLU A 35 -0.06 -4.59 -53.51
C GLU A 35 -0.18 -5.66 -54.63
N PRO A 36 -0.63 -6.92 -54.39
CA PRO A 36 -2.07 -7.15 -54.26
C PRO A 36 -2.54 -8.24 -53.25
N GLN A 37 -3.84 -8.12 -53.00
CA GLN A 37 -4.77 -9.07 -52.41
C GLN A 37 -4.62 -10.52 -52.82
N GLU A 38 -4.96 -11.44 -51.93
CA GLU A 38 -5.73 -12.62 -52.24
C GLU A 38 -6.67 -13.04 -51.12
N ARG A 39 -7.95 -13.16 -51.50
CA ARG A 39 -9.06 -13.83 -50.79
C ARG A 39 -8.94 -15.33 -51.05
N VAL A 40 -9.49 -16.12 -50.15
CA VAL A 40 -10.16 -17.44 -50.31
C VAL A 40 -10.33 -18.03 -48.92
N THR A 41 -11.36 -18.70 -48.42
CA THR A 41 -12.79 -18.95 -48.72
C THR A 41 -13.36 -19.59 -47.46
N GLN A 42 -14.67 -19.44 -47.28
CA GLN A 42 -15.51 -20.19 -46.33
C GLN A 42 -15.62 -21.67 -46.76
N ALA A 43 -15.71 -22.54 -45.77
CA ALA A 43 -16.45 -23.80 -45.63
C ALA A 43 -15.78 -24.57 -44.48
N GLU A 44 -16.41 -25.27 -43.56
CA GLU A 44 -17.64 -26.00 -43.52
C GLU A 44 -18.08 -26.21 -42.07
N MET A 45 -19.37 -26.09 -41.86
CA MET A 45 -20.12 -26.62 -40.72
C MET A 45 -20.11 -28.14 -40.77
N THR A 46 -19.85 -28.80 -39.69
CA THR A 46 -20.38 -30.12 -39.44
C THR A 46 -20.90 -30.25 -38.01
N ASP A 47 -22.18 -30.49 -37.96
CA ASP A 47 -22.99 -30.96 -36.85
C ASP A 47 -22.34 -32.18 -36.15
N MET A 48 -22.30 -32.15 -34.83
CA MET A 48 -22.32 -33.37 -34.03
C MET A 48 -23.19 -33.18 -32.80
N ARG A 49 -24.42 -33.64 -32.92
CA ARG A 49 -25.26 -34.05 -31.79
C ARG A 49 -24.55 -35.19 -31.09
N ILE A 50 -24.41 -35.09 -29.77
CA ILE A 50 -24.19 -36.26 -28.92
C ILE A 50 -25.21 -36.20 -27.78
N ASP A 51 -25.81 -37.35 -27.57
CA ASP A 51 -26.95 -37.66 -26.76
C ASP A 51 -26.74 -37.45 -25.24
N HIS A 52 -27.89 -37.21 -24.59
CA HIS A 52 -28.07 -37.35 -23.14
C HIS A 52 -27.81 -38.79 -22.71
N GLU A 53 -26.90 -38.97 -21.82
CA GLU A 53 -26.91 -40.13 -20.89
C GLU A 53 -26.73 -39.67 -19.43
N ASP A 54 -27.73 -40.06 -18.67
CA ASP A 54 -27.88 -39.96 -17.22
C ASP A 54 -26.80 -40.77 -16.51
N HIS A 55 -25.89 -40.14 -15.77
CA HIS A 55 -25.17 -40.81 -14.73
C HIS A 55 -25.23 -40.03 -13.41
N ARG A 56 -26.19 -40.53 -12.57
CA ARG A 56 -26.15 -40.33 -11.12
C ARG A 56 -24.87 -40.93 -10.58
N GLU A 57 -23.97 -40.10 -10.10
CA GLU A 57 -22.95 -40.56 -9.19
C GLU A 57 -22.91 -39.72 -7.91
N SER A 58 -23.02 -40.45 -6.83
CA SER A 58 -23.09 -40.10 -5.45
C SER A 58 -21.93 -39.21 -4.97
N THR A 59 -22.26 -37.95 -4.61
CA THR A 59 -21.40 -37.12 -3.81
C THR A 59 -21.36 -37.59 -2.36
N HIS A 60 -20.31 -38.26 -1.96
CA HIS A 60 -19.98 -38.48 -0.55
C HIS A 60 -19.62 -37.12 0.11
N ARG A 61 -20.62 -36.52 0.75
CA ARG A 61 -20.37 -35.47 1.75
C ARG A 61 -19.83 -36.11 3.02
N ILE A 62 -18.58 -35.91 3.31
CA ILE A 62 -18.04 -36.18 4.64
C ILE A 62 -18.49 -35.00 5.53
N ASN A 63 -19.64 -35.19 6.17
CA ASN A 63 -20.11 -34.40 7.28
C ASN A 63 -19.41 -34.89 8.54
N ILE A 64 -18.37 -34.17 8.99
CA ILE A 64 -17.86 -34.34 10.36
C ILE A 64 -18.80 -33.56 11.28
N PHE A 65 -19.85 -34.22 11.71
CA PHE A 65 -20.73 -33.76 12.79
C PHE A 65 -19.97 -33.98 14.12
N TYR A 66 -19.63 -32.90 14.81
CA TYR A 66 -19.44 -32.96 16.26
C TYR A 66 -20.83 -32.86 16.90
N PRO A 67 -21.22 -33.84 17.77
CA PRO A 67 -22.51 -33.80 18.42
C PRO A 67 -22.57 -32.65 19.44
N LEU A 68 -23.49 -31.73 19.22
CA LEU A 68 -23.97 -30.83 20.27
C LEU A 68 -24.79 -31.61 21.27
N PRO A 69 -24.54 -31.50 22.58
CA PRO A 69 -25.41 -32.10 23.56
C PRO A 69 -26.79 -31.40 23.52
N SER A 70 -27.78 -32.21 23.15
CA SER A 70 -29.19 -31.84 23.18
C SER A 70 -29.69 -31.77 24.64
N HIS A 71 -30.58 -30.78 24.86
CA HIS A 71 -31.51 -30.69 26.01
C HIS A 71 -30.95 -30.25 27.35
N ILE A 72 -30.94 -28.91 27.56
CA ILE A 72 -31.19 -28.32 28.88
C ILE A 72 -32.49 -27.54 28.79
N HIS A 73 -33.55 -28.16 29.29
CA HIS A 73 -34.82 -27.48 29.58
C HIS A 73 -34.57 -26.46 30.69
N CYS A 74 -34.61 -25.18 30.38
CA CYS A 74 -34.47 -24.11 31.36
C CYS A 74 -35.83 -23.76 31.94
N LYS A 75 -36.14 -24.28 33.12
CA LYS A 75 -37.27 -23.78 33.94
C LYS A 75 -36.94 -22.35 34.41
N SER A 76 -37.84 -21.43 34.08
CA SER A 76 -37.77 -20.01 34.38
C SER A 76 -37.74 -19.78 35.89
N THR A 77 -36.60 -19.32 36.42
CA THR A 77 -36.52 -18.70 37.76
C THR A 77 -35.79 -17.36 37.64
N LYS A 78 -36.17 -16.36 38.46
CA LYS A 78 -35.61 -14.98 38.43
C LYS A 78 -34.08 -14.88 38.52
N LYS A 79 -33.37 -15.94 38.90
CA LYS A 79 -31.90 -16.05 38.87
C LYS A 79 -31.30 -16.27 37.44
N ALA A 80 -32.11 -16.73 36.49
CA ALA A 80 -31.65 -16.94 35.11
C ALA A 80 -31.36 -15.63 34.36
N GLY A 81 -32.02 -14.54 34.71
CA GLY A 81 -31.78 -13.24 34.08
C GLY A 81 -30.39 -12.66 34.34
N THR A 82 -29.83 -12.88 35.53
CA THR A 82 -28.51 -12.41 35.93
C THR A 82 -27.40 -13.28 35.27
N LEU A 83 -27.61 -14.60 35.19
CA LEU A 83 -26.69 -15.49 34.48
C LEU A 83 -26.70 -15.26 32.96
N CYS A 84 -27.86 -14.96 32.37
CA CYS A 84 -27.98 -14.62 30.97
C CYS A 84 -27.34 -13.26 30.66
N ARG A 85 -27.43 -12.27 31.56
CA ARG A 85 -26.68 -10.99 31.45
C ARG A 85 -25.18 -11.19 31.63
N LEU A 86 -24.73 -12.06 32.52
CA LEU A 86 -23.33 -12.40 32.70
C LEU A 86 -22.81 -13.17 31.48
N ARG A 87 -23.58 -14.16 30.96
CA ARG A 87 -23.24 -14.87 29.75
C ARG A 87 -23.22 -13.94 28.52
N ARG A 88 -24.13 -13.00 28.41
CA ARG A 88 -24.10 -11.96 27.37
C ARG A 88 -22.90 -11.01 27.55
N LYS A 89 -22.51 -10.69 28.78
CA LYS A 89 -21.33 -9.90 29.11
C LYS A 89 -20.05 -10.71 28.82
N TYR A 90 -20.04 -12.03 29.08
CA TYR A 90 -18.95 -12.93 28.71
C TYR A 90 -18.86 -13.16 27.19
N TYR A 91 -19.99 -13.23 26.46
CA TYR A 91 -19.99 -13.30 25.00
C TYR A 91 -19.59 -11.96 24.35
N PHE A 92 -19.83 -10.82 24.98
CA PHE A 92 -19.35 -9.51 24.55
C PHE A 92 -17.93 -9.21 25.02
N CYS A 93 -17.41 -9.93 26.00
CA CYS A 93 -16.03 -9.88 26.47
C CYS A 93 -15.11 -10.87 25.76
N ASN A 94 -15.58 -11.59 24.74
CA ASN A 94 -14.71 -12.13 23.72
C ASN A 94 -14.14 -10.95 22.94
N MET A 95 -13.13 -10.30 23.52
CA MET A 95 -12.19 -9.47 22.79
C MET A 95 -11.84 -10.26 21.54
N LYS A 96 -12.23 -9.77 20.35
CA LYS A 96 -11.83 -10.36 19.08
C LYS A 96 -10.38 -10.71 19.23
N GLU A 97 -10.06 -11.98 19.23
CA GLU A 97 -8.67 -12.41 19.30
C GLU A 97 -7.90 -11.65 18.24
N ARG A 98 -6.90 -10.92 18.70
CA ARG A 98 -6.09 -10.08 17.84
C ARG A 98 -5.25 -11.03 16.98
N ILE A 99 -5.26 -10.82 15.71
CA ILE A 99 -4.56 -11.69 14.75
C ILE A 99 -3.09 -11.26 14.73
N ASN A 100 -2.22 -12.05 15.37
CA ASN A 100 -0.85 -11.67 15.64
C ASN A 100 0.00 -11.51 14.35
N TRP A 101 -0.17 -12.38 13.34
CA TRP A 101 0.54 -12.22 12.07
C TRP A 101 0.22 -10.89 11.36
N ILE A 102 -0.98 -10.32 11.56
CA ILE A 102 -1.33 -8.98 11.05
C ILE A 102 -0.53 -7.90 11.77
N ASP A 103 -0.33 -8.05 13.08
CA ASP A 103 0.48 -7.12 13.86
C ASP A 103 1.93 -7.14 13.40
N TRP A 104 2.50 -8.33 13.17
CA TRP A 104 3.83 -8.47 12.57
C TRP A 104 3.90 -7.84 11.18
N GLY A 105 2.92 -8.10 10.31
CA GLY A 105 2.87 -7.54 8.96
C GLY A 105 2.85 -6.00 8.95
N LYS A 106 2.03 -5.39 9.80
CA LYS A 106 2.00 -3.93 9.94
C LYS A 106 3.29 -3.36 10.54
N ALA A 107 3.84 -4.01 11.57
CA ALA A 107 5.07 -3.56 12.20
C ALA A 107 6.26 -3.62 11.23
N LEU A 108 6.44 -4.75 10.52
CA LEU A 108 7.51 -4.87 9.52
C LEU A 108 7.33 -3.87 8.38
N ALA A 109 6.11 -3.72 7.87
CA ALA A 109 5.84 -2.77 6.80
C ALA A 109 6.10 -1.31 7.23
N VAL A 110 5.69 -0.89 8.46
CA VAL A 110 5.94 0.48 8.91
C VAL A 110 7.43 0.74 9.19
N CYS A 111 8.17 -0.25 9.69
CA CYS A 111 9.62 -0.16 9.81
C CYS A 111 10.29 0.03 8.44
N SER A 112 9.86 -0.74 7.42
CA SER A 112 10.35 -0.58 6.06
C SER A 112 10.00 0.78 5.46
N VAL A 113 8.82 1.34 5.77
CA VAL A 113 8.45 2.70 5.33
C VAL A 113 9.40 3.74 5.90
N VAL A 114 9.68 3.71 7.22
CA VAL A 114 10.63 4.65 7.84
C VAL A 114 12.01 4.50 7.22
N PHE A 115 12.50 3.27 7.06
CA PHE A 115 13.77 2.97 6.40
C PHE A 115 13.86 3.54 4.98
N CYS A 116 12.79 3.39 4.18
CA CYS A 116 12.74 3.90 2.80
C CYS A 116 12.58 5.43 2.70
N HIS A 117 12.26 6.14 3.79
CA HIS A 117 12.20 7.61 3.81
C HIS A 117 13.51 8.26 4.25
N LEU A 118 14.47 7.49 4.73
CA LEU A 118 15.83 7.97 4.89
C LEU A 118 16.49 8.15 3.52
N PRO A 119 17.21 9.26 3.27
CA PRO A 119 17.91 9.46 2.02
C PRO A 119 18.97 8.39 1.76
N GLN A 120 18.78 7.59 0.72
CA GLN A 120 19.68 6.52 0.29
C GLN A 120 19.88 6.57 -1.22
N SER A 121 20.95 5.97 -1.71
CA SER A 121 21.22 5.94 -3.15
C SER A 121 20.15 5.13 -3.88
N GLN A 122 19.61 5.72 -4.93
CA GLN A 122 18.66 5.06 -5.83
C GLN A 122 19.32 3.95 -6.69
N GLU A 123 20.63 3.83 -6.67
CA GLU A 123 21.35 2.78 -7.40
C GLU A 123 21.28 1.43 -6.68
N TRP A 124 21.02 1.45 -5.38
CA TRP A 124 20.99 0.22 -4.60
C TRP A 124 19.71 -0.59 -4.82
N PHE A 125 19.92 -1.85 -5.21
CA PHE A 125 18.83 -2.79 -5.50
C PHE A 125 17.87 -2.95 -4.31
N TYR A 126 18.37 -3.18 -3.09
CA TYR A 126 17.53 -3.38 -1.90
C TYR A 126 16.65 -2.18 -1.58
N TYR A 127 17.18 -0.97 -1.79
CA TYR A 127 16.43 0.25 -1.53
C TYR A 127 15.27 0.41 -2.52
N ARG A 128 15.52 0.25 -3.81
CA ARG A 128 14.48 0.25 -4.85
C ARG A 128 13.45 -0.84 -4.63
N TYR A 129 13.90 -2.04 -4.25
CA TYR A 129 13.06 -3.18 -3.97
C TYR A 129 12.08 -2.89 -2.83
N LEU A 130 12.56 -2.45 -1.67
CA LEU A 130 11.72 -2.14 -0.53
C LEU A 130 10.82 -0.92 -0.79
N GLN A 131 11.35 0.14 -1.41
CA GLN A 131 10.58 1.34 -1.74
C GLN A 131 9.40 1.05 -2.67
N ALA A 132 9.59 0.15 -3.65
CA ALA A 132 8.57 -0.20 -4.61
C ALA A 132 7.47 -1.10 -4.02
N LEU A 133 7.83 -2.02 -3.10
CA LEU A 133 6.99 -3.15 -2.73
C LEU A 133 6.35 -3.06 -1.32
N THR A 134 6.90 -2.26 -0.41
CA THR A 134 6.45 -2.24 1.00
C THR A 134 4.96 -1.87 1.16
N MET A 135 4.46 -0.92 0.38
CA MET A 135 3.08 -0.44 0.52
C MET A 135 2.01 -1.50 0.23
N VAL A 136 2.33 -2.50 -0.58
CA VAL A 136 1.41 -3.59 -0.94
C VAL A 136 0.88 -4.34 0.29
N VAL A 137 1.73 -4.53 1.30
CA VAL A 137 1.37 -5.21 2.56
C VAL A 137 0.28 -4.44 3.31
N PHE A 138 0.39 -3.10 3.38
CA PHE A 138 -0.61 -2.27 4.05
C PHE A 138 -1.96 -2.31 3.33
N PHE A 139 -1.98 -2.22 2.00
CA PHE A 139 -3.21 -2.28 1.22
C PHE A 139 -3.88 -3.64 1.34
N PHE A 140 -3.12 -4.73 1.25
CA PHE A 140 -3.64 -6.08 1.45
C PHE A 140 -4.25 -6.26 2.86
N ILE A 141 -3.51 -5.89 3.91
CA ILE A 141 -4.00 -6.01 5.30
C ILE A 141 -5.26 -5.15 5.51
N SER A 142 -5.33 -3.96 4.92
CA SER A 142 -6.50 -3.08 5.03
C SER A 142 -7.71 -3.70 4.34
N GLY A 143 -7.54 -4.29 3.17
CA GLY A 143 -8.58 -5.07 2.49
C GLY A 143 -8.99 -6.30 3.31
N TYR A 144 -8.04 -7.08 3.83
CA TYR A 144 -8.30 -8.26 4.65
C TYR A 144 -9.10 -7.97 5.91
N LEU A 145 -8.84 -6.83 6.53
CA LEU A 145 -9.55 -6.37 7.74
C LEU A 145 -10.89 -5.72 7.44
N LYS A 146 -11.18 -5.40 6.17
CA LYS A 146 -12.46 -4.82 5.77
C LYS A 146 -13.57 -5.85 5.98
N LYS A 147 -14.39 -5.63 6.99
CA LYS A 147 -15.53 -6.49 7.33
C LYS A 147 -16.83 -5.82 6.93
N ASP A 148 -17.71 -6.64 6.38
CA ASP A 148 -19.09 -6.25 6.11
C ASP A 148 -19.87 -6.23 7.43
N ARG A 149 -19.97 -5.07 8.05
CA ARG A 149 -20.66 -4.92 9.34
C ARG A 149 -21.48 -3.64 9.38
N GLY A 150 -22.76 -3.80 9.64
CA GLY A 150 -23.67 -2.71 9.95
C GLY A 150 -24.15 -1.90 8.75
N SER A 151 -24.82 -0.81 9.06
CA SER A 151 -25.36 0.14 8.09
C SER A 151 -24.25 1.02 7.47
N ASP A 152 -24.56 1.65 6.34
CA ASP A 152 -23.66 2.63 5.70
C ASP A 152 -23.26 3.74 6.70
N LYS A 153 -24.18 4.18 7.56
CA LYS A 153 -23.94 5.20 8.59
C LYS A 153 -22.85 4.76 9.60
N GLU A 154 -22.86 3.48 10.01
CA GLU A 154 -21.82 2.96 10.92
C GLU A 154 -20.46 2.84 10.23
N ASN A 155 -20.44 2.49 8.95
CA ASN A 155 -19.20 2.46 8.17
C ASN A 155 -18.61 3.86 8.01
N TRP A 156 -19.45 4.86 7.66
CA TRP A 156 -19.01 6.26 7.57
C TRP A 156 -18.49 6.80 8.90
N LYS A 157 -19.14 6.48 10.03
CA LYS A 157 -18.63 6.85 11.35
C LYS A 157 -17.23 6.28 11.62
N LYS A 158 -16.97 5.02 11.20
CA LYS A 158 -15.62 4.41 11.32
C LYS A 158 -14.60 5.08 10.42
N TYR A 159 -14.95 5.40 9.18
CA TYR A 159 -14.04 6.10 8.26
C TYR A 159 -13.71 7.50 8.77
N TRP A 160 -14.70 8.19 9.28
CA TRP A 160 -14.53 9.52 9.86
C TRP A 160 -13.51 9.50 11.00
N HIS A 161 -13.72 8.65 12.01
CA HIS A 161 -12.83 8.59 13.17
C HIS A 161 -11.51 7.86 12.89
N GLY A 162 -11.52 6.83 12.04
CA GLY A 162 -10.36 5.99 11.79
C GLY A 162 -9.40 6.48 10.71
N LEU A 163 -9.87 7.32 9.77
CA LEU A 163 -9.08 7.77 8.63
C LEU A 163 -9.11 9.29 8.47
N ILE A 164 -10.31 9.93 8.42
CA ILE A 164 -10.43 11.36 8.07
C ILE A 164 -9.89 12.24 9.20
N ILE A 165 -10.34 12.03 10.44
CA ILE A 165 -9.87 12.85 11.56
C ILE A 165 -8.36 12.71 11.78
N PRO A 166 -7.75 11.51 11.85
CA PRO A 166 -6.30 11.38 11.93
C PRO A 166 -5.56 12.08 10.78
N TYR A 167 -6.07 11.94 9.55
CA TYR A 167 -5.51 12.61 8.38
C TYR A 167 -5.44 14.14 8.56
N LEU A 168 -6.57 14.74 8.99
CA LEU A 168 -6.64 16.19 9.22
C LEU A 168 -5.73 16.63 10.37
N ILE A 169 -5.69 15.87 11.47
CA ILE A 169 -4.84 16.19 12.63
C ILE A 169 -3.37 16.17 12.25
N TYR A 170 -2.89 15.12 11.56
CA TYR A 170 -1.49 15.03 11.18
C TYR A 170 -1.08 16.13 10.21
N ASN A 171 -1.94 16.49 9.26
CA ASN A 171 -1.68 17.65 8.40
C ASN A 171 -1.65 18.95 9.20
N ALA A 172 -2.59 19.17 10.12
CA ALA A 172 -2.60 20.34 10.98
C ALA A 172 -1.35 20.44 11.88
N VAL A 173 -0.85 19.31 12.38
CA VAL A 173 0.39 19.26 13.19
C VAL A 173 1.64 19.52 12.35
N VAL A 174 1.67 19.06 11.10
CA VAL A 174 2.84 19.20 10.20
C VAL A 174 2.91 20.62 9.58
N TYR A 175 1.80 21.32 9.44
CA TYR A 175 1.77 22.62 8.80
C TYR A 175 2.67 23.70 9.49
N PRO A 176 2.64 23.88 10.84
CA PRO A 176 3.57 24.77 11.53
C PRO A 176 5.04 24.41 11.31
N TYR A 177 5.36 23.10 11.28
CA TYR A 177 6.69 22.63 10.95
C TYR A 177 7.09 23.03 9.52
N TRP A 178 6.19 22.91 8.56
CA TRP A 178 6.42 23.34 7.18
C TRP A 178 6.71 24.84 7.10
N LEU A 179 5.94 25.67 7.81
CA LEU A 179 6.16 27.12 7.90
C LEU A 179 7.52 27.46 8.51
N ALA A 180 7.89 26.81 9.61
CA ALA A 180 9.18 27.01 10.26
C ALA A 180 10.34 26.64 9.32
N LYS A 181 10.24 25.49 8.65
CA LYS A 181 11.24 25.05 7.66
C LYS A 181 11.34 26.01 6.49
N TYR A 182 10.21 26.51 5.98
CA TYR A 182 10.20 27.50 4.91
C TYR A 182 10.92 28.78 5.33
N TYR A 183 10.62 29.29 6.52
CA TYR A 183 11.28 30.48 7.09
C TYR A 183 12.79 30.30 7.21
N MET A 184 13.25 29.18 7.73
CA MET A 184 14.68 28.88 7.90
C MET A 184 15.43 28.77 6.57
N LEU A 185 14.79 28.26 5.53
CA LEU A 185 15.40 28.08 4.20
C LEU A 185 15.39 29.35 3.34
N ASN A 186 14.40 30.24 3.53
CA ASN A 186 14.19 31.40 2.64
C ASN A 186 14.41 32.73 3.37
N GLY A 187 14.71 32.74 4.66
CA GLY A 187 14.94 33.97 5.45
C GLY A 187 13.68 34.83 5.68
N GLY A 188 12.47 34.29 5.40
CA GLY A 188 11.21 35.02 5.57
C GLY A 188 9.98 34.13 5.47
N LEU A 189 8.83 34.65 5.89
CA LEU A 189 7.55 33.95 5.78
C LEU A 189 7.11 33.85 4.31
N PRO A 190 6.42 32.78 3.92
CA PRO A 190 5.89 32.63 2.57
C PRO A 190 4.80 33.68 2.28
N GLN A 191 4.68 34.08 1.03
CA GLN A 191 3.49 34.83 0.56
C GLN A 191 2.24 33.95 0.77
N LEU A 192 1.08 34.60 0.92
CA LEU A 192 -0.19 33.90 1.21
C LEU A 192 -0.48 32.80 0.17
N THR A 193 -0.25 33.06 -1.11
CA THR A 193 -0.44 32.08 -2.19
C THR A 193 0.44 30.84 -2.01
N THR A 194 1.70 31.02 -1.60
CA THR A 194 2.63 29.92 -1.31
C THR A 194 2.26 29.19 -0.03
N ALA A 195 1.83 29.92 1.01
CA ALA A 195 1.39 29.33 2.28
C ALA A 195 0.14 28.46 2.13
N LEU A 196 -0.74 28.80 1.20
CA LEU A 196 -1.98 28.05 0.95
C LEU A 196 -1.77 26.78 0.11
N LYS A 197 -0.69 26.67 -0.69
CA LYS A 197 -0.43 25.48 -1.53
C LYS A 197 -0.45 24.16 -0.77
N PRO A 198 0.26 24.01 0.37
CA PRO A 198 0.21 22.75 1.14
C PRO A 198 -1.15 22.51 1.79
N VAL A 199 -1.90 23.56 2.14
CA VAL A 199 -3.27 23.42 2.67
C VAL A 199 -4.20 22.86 1.60
N PHE A 200 -4.15 23.41 0.37
CA PHE A 200 -4.91 22.86 -0.75
C PHE A 200 -4.44 21.45 -1.13
N GLY A 201 -3.13 21.16 -1.07
CA GLY A 201 -2.59 19.82 -1.27
C GLY A 201 -3.20 18.81 -0.30
N ALA A 202 -3.23 19.15 0.99
CA ALA A 202 -3.86 18.32 2.01
C ALA A 202 -5.38 18.18 1.80
N LEU A 203 -6.11 19.25 1.48
CA LEU A 203 -7.55 19.18 1.20
C LEU A 203 -7.88 18.35 -0.05
N LEU A 204 -6.98 18.33 -1.03
CA LEU A 204 -7.09 17.52 -2.25
C LEU A 204 -6.35 16.17 -2.14
N PHE A 205 -6.24 15.63 -0.92
CA PHE A 205 -5.68 14.31 -0.65
C PHE A 205 -4.21 14.15 -1.04
N GLU A 206 -3.36 15.08 -0.62
CA GLU A 206 -1.94 15.12 -0.92
C GLU A 206 -1.67 15.21 -2.45
N HIS A 207 -2.48 16.01 -3.13
CA HIS A 207 -2.31 16.24 -4.56
C HIS A 207 -1.19 17.23 -4.84
N GLU A 208 -0.54 17.08 -6.00
CA GLU A 208 0.52 17.96 -6.48
C GLU A 208 0.17 18.50 -7.87
N ASN A 209 0.11 19.83 -7.98
CA ASN A 209 -0.05 20.55 -9.25
C ASN A 209 0.46 22.00 -9.12
N ALA A 210 0.16 22.88 -10.08
CA ALA A 210 0.58 24.27 -10.05
C ALA A 210 0.04 25.06 -8.83
N PHE A 211 -1.11 24.65 -8.27
CA PHE A 211 -1.83 25.37 -7.20
C PHE A 211 -1.73 24.69 -5.84
N CYS A 212 -1.28 23.45 -5.77
CA CYS A 212 -1.16 22.72 -4.53
C CYS A 212 0.10 21.84 -4.51
N GLU A 213 0.62 21.63 -3.30
CA GLU A 213 1.73 20.72 -3.03
C GLU A 213 1.40 19.83 -1.84
N PRO A 214 1.90 18.57 -1.79
CA PRO A 214 1.63 17.69 -0.68
C PRO A 214 2.30 18.22 0.60
N LEU A 215 1.50 18.35 1.68
CA LEU A 215 1.98 18.81 2.96
C LEU A 215 2.75 17.71 3.71
N ASN A 216 2.17 16.51 3.72
CA ASN A 216 2.73 15.33 4.38
C ASN A 216 2.60 14.12 3.45
N GLY A 217 3.55 14.00 2.52
CA GLY A 217 3.51 12.99 1.46
C GLY A 217 3.08 11.60 1.89
N PRO A 218 3.64 10.98 2.96
CA PRO A 218 3.22 9.64 3.40
C PRO A 218 1.74 9.48 3.74
N LEU A 219 1.03 10.57 4.05
CA LEU A 219 -0.40 10.52 4.37
C LEU A 219 -1.30 10.21 3.16
N TRP A 220 -0.79 10.24 1.92
CA TRP A 220 -1.54 9.86 0.73
C TRP A 220 -2.23 8.49 0.86
N TYR A 221 -1.68 7.62 1.70
CA TYR A 221 -2.20 6.30 1.98
C TYR A 221 -3.60 6.31 2.63
N LEU A 222 -3.90 7.27 3.52
CA LEU A 222 -5.18 7.34 4.24
C LEU A 222 -6.35 7.64 3.29
N PRO A 223 -6.32 8.71 2.47
CA PRO A 223 -7.36 8.95 1.49
C PRO A 223 -7.46 7.86 0.43
N ALA A 224 -6.35 7.24 0.02
CA ALA A 224 -6.40 6.10 -0.90
C ALA A 224 -7.19 4.92 -0.31
N ILE A 225 -6.95 4.55 0.95
CA ILE A 225 -7.72 3.50 1.65
C ILE A 225 -9.18 3.91 1.83
N LEU A 226 -9.46 5.16 2.18
CA LEU A 226 -10.82 5.65 2.30
C LEU A 226 -11.60 5.43 1.00
N ILE A 227 -11.02 5.84 -0.13
CA ILE A 227 -11.65 5.67 -1.45
C ILE A 227 -11.86 4.18 -1.76
N MET A 228 -10.86 3.33 -1.50
CA MET A 228 -10.99 1.88 -1.71
C MET A 228 -12.08 1.25 -0.82
N HIS A 229 -12.23 1.71 0.42
CA HIS A 229 -13.31 1.28 1.30
C HIS A 229 -14.69 1.67 0.74
N VAL A 230 -14.82 2.90 0.24
CA VAL A 230 -16.06 3.39 -0.38
C VAL A 230 -16.38 2.60 -1.66
N ILE A 231 -15.39 2.33 -2.51
CA ILE A 231 -15.56 1.52 -3.73
C ILE A 231 -16.12 0.14 -3.36
N ILE A 232 -15.53 -0.55 -2.37
CA ILE A 232 -16.04 -1.86 -1.91
C ILE A 232 -17.48 -1.74 -1.40
N ASP A 233 -17.79 -0.72 -0.57
CA ASP A 233 -19.14 -0.54 -0.02
C ASP A 233 -20.19 -0.28 -1.12
N LEU A 234 -19.82 0.45 -2.18
CA LEU A 234 -20.68 0.66 -3.35
C LEU A 234 -20.86 -0.63 -4.16
N CYS A 235 -19.77 -1.33 -4.47
CA CYS A 235 -19.81 -2.57 -5.26
C CYS A 235 -20.60 -3.67 -4.55
N ARG A 236 -20.54 -3.75 -3.23
CA ARG A 236 -21.25 -4.72 -2.40
C ARG A 236 -22.77 -4.64 -2.51
N LYS A 237 -23.32 -3.47 -2.85
CA LYS A 237 -24.76 -3.28 -3.07
C LYS A 237 -25.26 -3.96 -4.35
N THR A 238 -24.35 -4.43 -5.19
CA THR A 238 -24.66 -5.06 -6.46
C THR A 238 -24.52 -6.58 -6.39
N LYS A 239 -25.32 -7.31 -7.19
CA LYS A 239 -25.20 -8.78 -7.33
C LYS A 239 -23.88 -9.21 -7.97
N HIS A 240 -23.20 -8.32 -8.68
CA HIS A 240 -21.99 -8.58 -9.47
C HIS A 240 -20.74 -7.95 -8.88
N GLN A 241 -20.68 -7.77 -7.55
CA GLN A 241 -19.59 -7.08 -6.86
C GLN A 241 -18.19 -7.56 -7.30
N HIS A 242 -17.96 -8.87 -7.38
CA HIS A 242 -16.65 -9.43 -7.74
C HIS A 242 -16.29 -9.13 -9.21
N ARG A 243 -17.26 -9.21 -10.13
CA ARG A 243 -17.01 -8.85 -11.54
C ARG A 243 -16.66 -7.38 -11.67
N ILE A 244 -17.41 -6.50 -11.01
CA ILE A 244 -17.15 -5.05 -11.01
C ILE A 244 -15.77 -4.77 -10.42
N MET A 245 -15.41 -5.37 -9.29
CA MET A 245 -14.10 -5.18 -8.67
C MET A 245 -12.95 -5.67 -9.55
N ILE A 246 -13.08 -6.82 -10.18
CA ILE A 246 -12.09 -7.34 -11.14
C ILE A 246 -11.93 -6.36 -12.31
N THR A 247 -13.05 -5.88 -12.88
CA THR A 247 -13.02 -4.88 -13.96
C THR A 247 -12.32 -3.59 -13.52
N LEU A 248 -12.62 -3.09 -12.31
CA LEU A 248 -11.95 -1.92 -11.75
C LEU A 248 -10.45 -2.15 -11.52
N CYS A 249 -10.04 -3.35 -11.08
CA CYS A 249 -8.63 -3.72 -10.96
C CYS A 249 -7.93 -3.74 -12.34
N ILE A 250 -8.58 -4.25 -13.38
CA ILE A 250 -8.07 -4.24 -14.75
C ILE A 250 -7.92 -2.80 -15.26
N ILE A 251 -8.96 -1.96 -15.08
CA ILE A 251 -8.93 -0.54 -15.46
C ILE A 251 -7.80 0.16 -14.70
N SER A 252 -7.68 -0.06 -13.39
CA SER A 252 -6.64 0.56 -12.57
C SER A 252 -5.23 0.17 -13.01
N PHE A 253 -5.03 -1.08 -13.45
CA PHE A 253 -3.78 -1.53 -14.05
C PHE A 253 -3.45 -0.72 -15.31
N PHE A 254 -4.40 -0.60 -16.25
CA PHE A 254 -4.17 0.12 -17.50
C PHE A 254 -3.96 1.62 -17.28
N VAL A 255 -4.72 2.25 -16.36
CA VAL A 255 -4.53 3.67 -16.01
C VAL A 255 -3.15 3.90 -15.40
N TYR A 256 -2.70 3.02 -14.49
CA TYR A 256 -1.37 3.12 -13.90
C TYR A 256 -0.27 2.89 -14.95
N ALA A 257 -0.45 1.91 -15.84
CA ALA A 257 0.47 1.65 -16.95
C ALA A 257 0.56 2.84 -17.91
N ALA A 258 -0.58 3.41 -18.29
CA ALA A 258 -0.65 4.60 -19.13
C ALA A 258 0.05 5.80 -18.46
N ASN A 259 -0.14 6.01 -17.15
CA ASN A 259 0.54 7.08 -16.42
C ASN A 259 2.07 6.87 -16.39
N LYS A 260 2.55 5.64 -16.34
CA LYS A 260 3.98 5.36 -16.42
C LYS A 260 4.56 5.70 -17.78
N TYR A 261 3.76 5.64 -18.83
CA TYR A 261 4.17 5.93 -20.19
C TYR A 261 4.06 7.43 -20.52
N TRP A 262 2.93 8.07 -20.18
CA TRP A 262 2.64 9.48 -20.55
C TRP A 262 2.79 10.47 -19.40
N TYR A 263 2.91 10.03 -18.17
CA TYR A 263 3.05 10.85 -16.95
C TYR A 263 2.04 12.02 -16.86
N PHE A 264 0.76 11.69 -16.87
CA PHE A 264 -0.31 12.70 -16.75
C PHE A 264 -0.71 13.03 -15.30
N ALA A 265 -0.23 12.27 -14.30
CA ALA A 265 -0.50 12.54 -12.88
C ALA A 265 0.66 12.10 -11.98
N PRO A 266 0.90 12.81 -10.85
CA PRO A 266 1.92 12.45 -9.86
C PRO A 266 1.58 11.15 -9.13
N ASN A 267 2.60 10.44 -8.63
CA ASN A 267 2.48 9.15 -7.93
C ASN A 267 2.03 9.31 -6.45
N LEU A 268 1.05 10.15 -6.18
CA LEU A 268 0.43 10.34 -4.87
C LEU A 268 -0.92 9.59 -4.79
N THR A 269 -1.91 10.17 -4.12
CA THR A 269 -3.19 9.48 -3.87
C THR A 269 -3.84 8.87 -5.11
N PRO A 270 -4.01 9.57 -6.27
CA PRO A 270 -4.69 8.99 -7.41
C PRO A 270 -3.95 7.79 -8.00
N MET A 271 -2.65 7.94 -8.28
CA MET A 271 -1.84 6.87 -8.88
C MET A 271 -1.48 5.78 -7.87
N GLY A 272 -1.31 6.16 -6.61
CA GLY A 272 -1.14 5.22 -5.51
C GLY A 272 -2.36 4.31 -5.33
N LEU A 273 -3.58 4.88 -5.47
CA LEU A 273 -4.83 4.12 -5.50
C LEU A 273 -4.85 3.16 -6.70
N MET A 274 -4.60 3.64 -7.92
CA MET A 274 -4.62 2.82 -9.13
C MET A 274 -3.62 1.65 -9.04
N ARG A 275 -2.41 1.92 -8.58
CA ARG A 275 -1.38 0.89 -8.40
C ARG A 275 -1.77 -0.20 -7.41
N ASN A 276 -2.43 0.19 -6.30
CA ASN A 276 -2.62 -0.70 -5.16
C ASN A 276 -4.04 -1.29 -5.01
N LEU A 277 -5.01 -0.86 -5.83
CA LEU A 277 -6.37 -1.41 -5.81
C LEU A 277 -6.43 -2.93 -5.98
N PRO A 278 -5.64 -3.57 -6.87
CA PRO A 278 -5.62 -5.03 -7.00
C PRO A 278 -5.21 -5.74 -5.71
N TYR A 279 -4.22 -5.23 -4.99
CA TYR A 279 -3.73 -5.84 -3.74
C TYR A 279 -4.71 -5.64 -2.59
N TYR A 280 -5.35 -4.47 -2.53
CA TYR A 280 -6.42 -4.22 -1.57
C TYR A 280 -7.60 -5.17 -1.79
N TYR A 281 -8.03 -5.33 -3.05
CA TYR A 281 -9.12 -6.26 -3.39
C TYR A 281 -8.74 -7.73 -3.14
N LEU A 282 -7.51 -8.11 -3.42
CA LEU A 282 -6.96 -9.42 -3.07
C LEU A 282 -7.08 -9.67 -1.55
N GLY A 283 -6.67 -8.70 -0.74
CA GLY A 283 -6.83 -8.77 0.72
C GLY A 283 -8.28 -8.91 1.15
N TYR A 284 -9.18 -8.12 0.55
CA TYR A 284 -10.63 -8.21 0.81
C TYR A 284 -11.17 -9.60 0.50
N ALA A 285 -10.85 -10.17 -0.66
CA ALA A 285 -11.27 -11.51 -1.06
C ALA A 285 -10.73 -12.58 -0.08
N PHE A 286 -9.44 -12.50 0.29
CA PHE A 286 -8.85 -13.40 1.28
C PHE A 286 -9.53 -13.31 2.64
N GLY A 287 -9.92 -12.12 3.08
CA GLY A 287 -10.65 -11.91 4.32
C GLY A 287 -12.07 -12.49 4.29
N GLN A 288 -12.77 -12.36 3.16
CA GLN A 288 -14.13 -12.88 2.96
C GLN A 288 -14.16 -14.41 2.91
N TYR A 289 -13.28 -15.01 2.11
CA TYR A 289 -13.25 -16.46 1.92
C TYR A 289 -12.41 -17.19 2.96
N HIS A 290 -11.86 -16.48 3.94
CA HIS A 290 -11.03 -17.05 5.00
C HIS A 290 -9.86 -17.92 4.49
N LEU A 291 -9.30 -17.57 3.36
CA LEU A 291 -8.31 -18.38 2.64
C LEU A 291 -6.97 -18.54 3.37
N TYR A 292 -6.76 -17.81 4.47
CA TYR A 292 -5.47 -17.74 5.14
C TYR A 292 -5.55 -18.18 6.62
N ARG A 293 -6.04 -19.40 6.90
CA ARG A 293 -6.33 -19.83 8.28
C ARG A 293 -5.32 -20.78 8.92
N ALA A 294 -4.82 -21.76 8.19
CA ALA A 294 -3.99 -22.80 8.79
C ALA A 294 -2.51 -22.38 8.85
N VAL A 295 -1.90 -22.46 10.04
CA VAL A 295 -0.47 -22.25 10.26
C VAL A 295 0.25 -23.60 10.25
N ASN A 296 1.27 -23.73 9.40
CA ASN A 296 2.22 -24.82 9.41
C ASN A 296 3.62 -24.22 9.26
N PRO A 297 4.42 -24.15 10.34
CA PRO A 297 5.67 -23.40 10.34
C PRO A 297 6.66 -23.80 9.23
N MET A 298 6.81 -25.10 8.98
CA MET A 298 7.74 -25.58 7.95
C MET A 298 7.27 -25.19 6.54
N ARG A 299 6.02 -25.46 6.22
CA ARG A 299 5.43 -25.07 4.92
C ARG A 299 5.48 -23.55 4.74
N ASP A 300 5.08 -22.81 5.78
CA ASP A 300 5.00 -21.35 5.71
C ASP A 300 6.40 -20.74 5.57
N MET A 301 7.45 -21.33 6.17
CA MET A 301 8.84 -20.95 5.96
C MET A 301 9.29 -21.19 4.51
N ILE A 302 9.01 -22.38 3.96
CA ILE A 302 9.36 -22.71 2.58
C ILE A 302 8.64 -21.75 1.62
N CYS A 303 7.34 -21.51 1.84
CA CYS A 303 6.58 -20.55 1.03
C CYS A 303 7.14 -19.12 1.15
N CYS A 304 7.54 -18.69 2.35
CA CYS A 304 8.17 -17.39 2.57
C CYS A 304 9.43 -17.24 1.71
N VAL A 305 10.38 -18.16 1.84
CA VAL A 305 11.65 -18.12 1.11
C VAL A 305 11.42 -18.20 -0.39
N SER A 306 10.57 -19.13 -0.86
CA SER A 306 10.28 -19.29 -2.28
C SER A 306 9.61 -18.06 -2.89
N CYS A 307 8.61 -17.49 -2.21
CA CYS A 307 7.93 -16.28 -2.69
C CYS A 307 8.85 -15.06 -2.72
N LEU A 308 9.72 -14.89 -1.71
CA LEU A 308 10.71 -13.79 -1.71
C LEU A 308 11.76 -13.98 -2.80
N ALA A 309 12.27 -15.21 -3.01
CA ALA A 309 13.22 -15.50 -4.07
C ALA A 309 12.63 -15.19 -5.45
N VAL A 310 11.40 -15.64 -5.73
CA VAL A 310 10.69 -15.34 -6.98
C VAL A 310 10.47 -13.84 -7.13
N SER A 311 10.07 -13.15 -6.06
CA SER A 311 9.88 -11.70 -6.06
C SER A 311 11.17 -10.95 -6.41
N ILE A 312 12.30 -11.34 -5.81
CA ILE A 312 13.62 -10.75 -6.07
C ILE A 312 14.03 -10.94 -7.53
N LEU A 313 13.87 -12.15 -8.07
CA LEU A 313 14.19 -12.46 -9.47
C LEU A 313 13.32 -11.64 -10.44
N LEU A 314 12.00 -11.60 -10.20
CA LEU A 314 11.08 -10.82 -11.03
C LEU A 314 11.36 -9.31 -10.94
N PHE A 315 11.73 -8.81 -9.77
CA PHE A 315 12.07 -7.40 -9.59
C PHE A 315 13.42 -7.05 -10.22
N ALA A 316 14.39 -7.93 -10.16
CA ALA A 316 15.65 -7.76 -10.88
C ALA A 316 15.42 -7.68 -12.40
N TRP A 317 14.55 -8.54 -12.91
CA TRP A 317 14.15 -8.51 -14.32
C TRP A 317 13.33 -7.26 -14.66
N HIS A 318 12.43 -6.82 -13.78
CA HIS A 318 11.72 -5.55 -13.88
C HIS A 318 12.68 -4.36 -14.02
N LEU A 319 13.74 -4.30 -13.20
CA LEU A 319 14.75 -3.25 -13.29
C LEU A 319 15.57 -3.37 -14.60
N HIS A 320 15.95 -4.57 -15.00
CA HIS A 320 16.64 -4.79 -16.27
C HIS A 320 15.79 -4.31 -17.46
N ALA A 321 14.50 -4.65 -17.48
CA ALA A 321 13.57 -4.18 -18.49
C ALA A 321 13.43 -2.65 -18.52
N PHE A 322 13.48 -1.99 -17.34
CA PHE A 322 13.50 -0.54 -17.25
C PHE A 322 14.75 0.07 -17.91
N TYR A 323 15.94 -0.45 -17.59
CA TYR A 323 17.21 0.06 -18.15
C TYR A 323 17.39 -0.23 -19.63
N THR A 324 16.78 -1.30 -20.13
CA THR A 324 16.83 -1.67 -21.58
C THR A 324 15.69 -1.07 -22.39
N GLY A 325 14.87 -0.18 -21.81
CA GLY A 325 13.77 0.48 -22.52
C GLY A 325 12.57 -0.41 -22.85
N GLN A 326 12.48 -1.60 -22.28
CA GLN A 326 11.36 -2.54 -22.48
C GLN A 326 10.17 -2.14 -21.60
N HIS A 327 9.52 -1.00 -21.90
CA HIS A 327 8.50 -0.38 -21.03
C HIS A 327 7.34 -1.31 -20.69
N LEU A 328 6.81 -2.08 -21.63
CA LEU A 328 5.71 -3.01 -21.38
C LEU A 328 6.13 -4.11 -20.41
N LEU A 329 7.28 -4.74 -20.63
CA LEU A 329 7.80 -5.80 -19.78
C LEU A 329 8.08 -5.29 -18.35
N HIS A 330 8.64 -4.09 -18.24
CA HIS A 330 8.84 -3.41 -16.96
C HIS A 330 7.54 -3.28 -16.17
N ILE A 331 6.45 -2.82 -16.79
CA ILE A 331 5.15 -2.67 -16.12
C ILE A 331 4.54 -4.03 -15.76
N VAL A 332 4.59 -5.00 -16.67
CA VAL A 332 4.02 -6.34 -16.46
C VAL A 332 4.73 -7.09 -15.34
N LEU A 333 6.06 -7.03 -15.25
CA LEU A 333 6.83 -7.70 -14.20
C LEU A 333 6.64 -7.11 -12.80
N PHE A 334 6.26 -5.83 -12.71
CA PHE A 334 6.05 -5.15 -11.44
C PHE A 334 4.99 -5.84 -10.57
N TYR A 335 3.84 -6.22 -11.13
CA TYR A 335 2.74 -6.80 -10.37
C TYR A 335 3.03 -8.19 -9.79
N PRO A 336 3.56 -9.16 -10.54
CA PRO A 336 3.92 -10.46 -9.97
C PRO A 336 5.09 -10.36 -8.98
N ALA A 337 6.05 -9.44 -9.18
CA ALA A 337 7.07 -9.17 -8.16
C ALA A 337 6.45 -8.71 -6.83
N ASN A 338 5.48 -7.79 -6.89
CA ASN A 338 4.73 -7.35 -5.71
C ASN A 338 3.92 -8.49 -5.05
N ILE A 339 3.30 -9.37 -5.84
CA ILE A 339 2.55 -10.52 -5.32
C ILE A 339 3.50 -11.49 -4.60
N GLY A 340 4.65 -11.78 -5.19
CA GLY A 340 5.70 -12.59 -4.57
C GLY A 340 6.17 -12.00 -3.24
N PHE A 341 6.50 -10.70 -3.22
CA PHE A 341 6.87 -9.99 -2.00
C PHE A 341 5.77 -10.05 -0.93
N LEU A 342 4.54 -9.72 -1.32
CA LEU A 342 3.39 -9.74 -0.43
C LEU A 342 3.24 -11.10 0.27
N PHE A 343 3.16 -12.18 -0.51
CA PHE A 343 2.99 -13.52 0.06
C PHE A 343 4.23 -13.96 0.85
N GLY A 344 5.43 -13.61 0.41
CA GLY A 344 6.65 -13.84 1.17
C GLY A 344 6.59 -13.21 2.57
N VAL A 345 6.26 -11.92 2.66
CA VAL A 345 6.10 -11.23 3.94
C VAL A 345 4.96 -11.83 4.77
N LEU A 346 3.81 -12.14 4.16
CA LEU A 346 2.68 -12.72 4.88
C LEU A 346 2.98 -14.12 5.43
N TYR A 347 3.67 -14.97 4.68
CA TYR A 347 4.11 -16.28 5.17
C TYR A 347 5.17 -16.15 6.26
N GLY A 348 6.11 -15.21 6.13
CA GLY A 348 7.06 -14.88 7.20
C GLY A 348 6.35 -14.44 8.48
N CYS A 349 5.34 -13.56 8.38
CA CYS A 349 4.52 -13.14 9.52
C CYS A 349 3.75 -14.29 10.16
N LYS A 350 3.32 -15.29 9.37
CA LYS A 350 2.68 -16.52 9.92
C LYS A 350 3.63 -17.39 10.70
N VAL A 351 4.88 -17.50 10.27
CA VAL A 351 5.92 -18.21 11.05
C VAL A 351 6.08 -17.53 12.41
N LEU A 352 5.96 -16.18 12.45
CA LEU A 352 6.07 -15.39 13.67
C LEU A 352 4.74 -15.30 14.48
N ASP A 353 3.65 -15.95 14.04
CA ASP A 353 2.32 -15.82 14.66
C ASP A 353 2.28 -16.29 16.12
N SER A 354 3.11 -17.29 16.48
CA SER A 354 3.26 -17.78 17.84
C SER A 354 3.98 -16.79 18.79
N ILE A 355 4.79 -15.87 18.25
CA ILE A 355 5.61 -14.93 19.00
C ILE A 355 4.81 -13.66 19.28
N LYS A 356 4.27 -13.54 20.48
CA LYS A 356 3.45 -12.39 20.91
C LYS A 356 4.32 -11.37 21.65
N LEU A 357 4.69 -10.29 20.96
CA LEU A 357 5.47 -9.18 21.54
C LEU A 357 4.60 -7.93 21.68
N SER A 358 4.53 -7.39 22.90
CA SER A 358 3.81 -6.14 23.17
C SER A 358 4.33 -4.97 22.35
N PHE A 359 5.63 -4.93 22.07
CA PHE A 359 6.26 -3.93 21.22
C PHE A 359 5.68 -3.98 19.79
N VAL A 360 5.65 -5.15 19.16
CA VAL A 360 5.09 -5.36 17.82
C VAL A 360 3.62 -4.95 17.76
N THR A 361 2.85 -5.36 18.78
CA THR A 361 1.44 -4.98 18.92
C THR A 361 1.27 -3.47 19.02
N ASN A 362 2.10 -2.78 19.79
CA ASN A 362 2.03 -1.32 19.93
C ASN A 362 2.44 -0.60 18.64
N LEU A 363 3.46 -1.07 17.91
CA LEU A 363 3.81 -0.54 16.59
C LEU A 363 2.65 -0.70 15.60
N SER A 364 2.03 -1.87 15.57
CA SER A 364 0.85 -2.12 14.73
C SER A 364 -0.33 -1.18 15.05
N ILE A 365 -0.54 -0.85 16.33
CA ILE A 365 -1.54 0.13 16.76
C ILE A 365 -1.11 1.55 16.35
N GLY A 366 0.15 1.88 16.55
CA GLY A 366 0.73 3.19 16.32
C GLY A 366 1.11 3.48 14.87
N THR A 367 0.75 2.63 13.92
CA THR A 367 1.10 2.80 12.49
C THR A 367 0.77 4.20 11.97
N LEU A 368 -0.39 4.77 12.36
CA LEU A 368 -0.78 6.13 11.93
C LEU A 368 0.12 7.21 12.51
N VAL A 369 0.54 7.09 13.78
CA VAL A 369 1.49 8.02 14.41
C VAL A 369 2.82 8.01 13.66
N ILE A 370 3.31 6.80 13.34
CA ILE A 370 4.58 6.67 12.62
C ILE A 370 4.43 7.25 11.20
N ILE A 371 3.39 6.87 10.44
CA ILE A 371 3.17 7.40 9.08
C ILE A 371 3.02 8.93 9.09
N GLY A 372 2.32 9.48 10.08
CA GLY A 372 2.07 10.92 10.18
C GLY A 372 3.29 11.76 10.59
N LEU A 373 4.24 11.21 11.35
CA LEU A 373 5.30 12.02 11.97
C LEU A 373 6.74 11.65 11.58
N HIS A 374 7.00 10.45 11.02
CA HIS A 374 8.37 10.01 10.76
C HIS A 374 9.13 10.92 9.80
N VAL A 375 8.47 11.45 8.74
CA VAL A 375 9.14 12.34 7.79
C VAL A 375 9.56 13.65 8.45
N VAL A 376 8.76 14.18 9.37
CA VAL A 376 9.14 15.38 10.14
C VAL A 376 10.42 15.09 10.95
N LEU A 377 10.49 13.94 11.63
CA LEU A 377 11.68 13.56 12.39
C LEU A 377 12.89 13.31 11.48
N VAL A 378 12.72 12.58 10.38
CA VAL A 378 13.80 12.34 9.41
C VAL A 378 14.36 13.66 8.88
N THR A 379 13.48 14.57 8.43
CA THR A 379 13.92 15.84 7.84
C THR A 379 14.53 16.77 8.87
N THR A 380 14.01 16.79 10.11
CA THR A 380 14.58 17.59 11.21
C THR A 380 15.93 17.05 11.63
N ALA A 381 16.07 15.73 11.78
CA ALA A 381 17.34 15.10 12.14
C ALA A 381 18.43 15.34 11.09
N ASN A 382 18.10 15.16 9.80
CA ASN A 382 19.04 15.44 8.72
C ASN A 382 19.46 16.90 8.69
N PHE A 383 18.50 17.83 8.80
CA PHE A 383 18.80 19.26 8.85
C PHE A 383 19.73 19.61 10.05
N ALA A 384 19.44 19.06 11.24
CA ALA A 384 20.28 19.28 12.41
C ALA A 384 21.69 18.72 12.24
N LEU A 385 21.82 17.51 11.68
CA LEU A 385 23.13 16.88 11.43
C LEU A 385 23.93 17.63 10.36
N GLU A 386 23.30 18.06 9.27
CA GLU A 386 23.93 18.86 8.22
C GLU A 386 24.49 20.17 8.77
N HIS A 387 23.75 20.85 9.66
CA HIS A 387 24.21 22.08 10.31
C HIS A 387 25.29 21.85 11.37
N LEU A 388 25.14 20.81 12.23
CA LEU A 388 26.10 20.47 13.28
C LEU A 388 27.46 20.04 12.72
N LEU A 389 27.42 19.28 11.61
CA LEU A 389 28.61 18.73 10.96
C LEU A 389 29.16 19.65 9.87
N HIS A 390 28.54 20.82 9.65
CA HIS A 390 28.90 21.76 8.59
C HIS A 390 29.01 21.10 7.19
N LEU A 391 28.09 20.18 6.88
CA LEU A 391 28.11 19.44 5.63
C LEU A 391 27.66 20.32 4.47
N ASN A 392 28.43 20.32 3.40
CA ASN A 392 28.08 21.02 2.15
C ASN A 392 27.20 20.19 1.22
N SER A 393 26.87 18.97 1.60
CA SER A 393 26.06 18.01 0.81
C SER A 393 25.01 17.34 1.67
N CYS A 394 23.89 16.97 1.04
CA CYS A 394 22.85 16.20 1.73
C CYS A 394 23.38 14.85 2.21
N ILE A 395 22.97 14.45 3.40
CA ILE A 395 23.30 13.15 3.97
C ILE A 395 22.69 12.04 3.11
N CYS A 396 23.50 11.05 2.74
CA CYS A 396 23.08 9.84 2.04
C CYS A 396 23.50 8.63 2.91
N TYR A 397 22.51 7.98 3.52
CA TYR A 397 22.75 6.86 4.44
C TYR A 397 23.10 5.59 3.68
N GLN A 398 24.10 4.86 4.17
CA GLN A 398 24.31 3.45 3.82
C GLN A 398 23.31 2.56 4.55
N TRP A 399 23.06 1.34 4.07
CA TRP A 399 22.07 0.44 4.68
C TRP A 399 22.34 0.17 6.17
N TYR A 400 23.61 0.07 6.57
CA TYR A 400 24.01 -0.16 7.96
C TYR A 400 23.86 1.08 8.84
N GLU A 401 23.73 2.27 8.28
CA GLU A 401 23.40 3.53 8.95
C GLU A 401 21.91 3.80 8.95
N ALA A 402 21.24 3.50 7.81
CA ALA A 402 19.82 3.72 7.64
C ALA A 402 18.97 2.82 8.55
N LEU A 403 19.38 1.56 8.75
CA LEU A 403 18.63 0.63 9.60
C LEU A 403 18.61 1.06 11.08
N PRO A 404 19.75 1.32 11.76
CA PRO A 404 19.72 1.81 13.14
C PRO A 404 19.06 3.19 13.25
N THR A 405 19.22 4.08 12.27
CA THR A 405 18.54 5.39 12.26
C THR A 405 17.02 5.24 12.16
N ALA A 406 16.53 4.35 11.31
CA ALA A 406 15.10 4.04 11.23
C ALA A 406 14.55 3.50 12.55
N LEU A 407 15.28 2.59 13.20
CA LEU A 407 14.91 2.05 14.51
C LEU A 407 14.94 3.12 15.60
N LEU A 408 15.91 4.04 15.58
CA LEU A 408 15.96 5.18 16.49
C LEU A 408 14.76 6.10 16.32
N ILE A 409 14.38 6.45 15.10
CA ILE A 409 13.19 7.25 14.81
C ILE A 409 11.92 6.56 15.36
N ILE A 410 11.79 5.26 15.17
CA ILE A 410 10.68 4.48 15.73
C ILE A 410 10.71 4.49 17.25
N ALA A 411 11.89 4.37 17.87
CA ALA A 411 12.05 4.45 19.31
C ALA A 411 11.63 5.82 19.87
N ILE A 412 11.97 6.92 19.17
CA ILE A 412 11.51 8.27 19.52
C ILE A 412 9.99 8.42 19.39
N LEU A 413 9.37 7.80 18.38
CA LEU A 413 7.92 7.84 18.19
C LEU A 413 7.16 6.92 19.15
N TYR A 414 7.82 5.92 19.74
CA TYR A 414 7.16 4.93 20.57
C TYR A 414 6.47 5.52 21.82
N PRO A 415 7.06 6.45 22.59
CA PRO A 415 6.37 7.16 23.67
C PRO A 415 5.12 7.90 23.18
N ILE A 416 5.17 8.53 22.00
CA ILE A 416 4.00 9.22 21.40
C ILE A 416 2.87 8.23 21.10
N ILE A 417 3.22 7.02 20.61
CA ILE A 417 2.24 5.95 20.42
C ILE A 417 1.59 5.56 21.75
N MET A 418 2.39 5.43 22.81
CA MET A 418 1.87 5.05 24.14
C MET A 418 0.95 6.12 24.74
N VAL A 419 1.34 7.40 24.59
CA VAL A 419 0.50 8.55 25.01
C VAL A 419 -0.79 8.60 24.16
N GLY A 420 -0.68 8.47 22.84
CA GLY A 420 -1.84 8.41 21.93
C GLY A 420 -2.80 7.28 22.29
N LYS A 421 -2.26 6.08 22.58
CA LYS A 421 -3.06 4.93 22.99
C LYS A 421 -3.82 5.16 24.30
N ARG A 422 -3.23 5.91 25.25
CA ARG A 422 -3.78 6.12 26.57
C ARG A 422 -4.73 7.35 26.64
N HIS A 423 -4.35 8.45 26.01
CA HIS A 423 -5.01 9.74 26.20
C HIS A 423 -5.68 10.28 24.93
N PHE A 424 -5.16 9.93 23.75
CA PHE A 424 -5.63 10.48 22.47
C PHE A 424 -5.90 9.38 21.45
N PRO A 425 -6.92 8.51 21.66
CA PRO A 425 -7.20 7.37 20.80
C PRO A 425 -7.46 7.75 19.34
N VAL A 426 -7.87 8.97 19.10
CA VAL A 426 -8.07 9.55 17.76
C VAL A 426 -6.77 9.57 16.94
N LEU A 427 -5.60 9.78 17.56
CA LEU A 427 -4.31 9.76 16.84
C LEU A 427 -3.96 8.38 16.29
N ILE A 428 -4.52 7.33 16.85
CA ILE A 428 -4.31 5.95 16.39
C ILE A 428 -5.53 5.40 15.62
N GLY A 429 -6.46 6.28 15.20
CA GLY A 429 -7.66 5.90 14.45
C GLY A 429 -8.72 5.12 15.25
N ARG A 430 -8.89 5.44 16.53
CA ARG A 430 -9.83 4.81 17.46
C ARG A 430 -10.78 5.80 18.11
#